data_e4c49e1ac324756bd221c204a720e436
#
_entry.id   e4c49e1ac324756bd221c204a720e436
#
_cell.length_a   1.000
_cell.length_b   1.000
_cell.length_c   1.000
_cell.angle_alpha   90.00
_cell.angle_beta   90.00
_cell.angle_gamma   90.00
#
_symmetry.space_group_name_H-M   'P 1'
#
loop_
_entity.id
_entity.type
_entity.pdbx_description
1 polymer ?
#
loop_
_entity_poly.entity_id
_entity_poly.type
_entity_poly.pdbx_seq_one_letter_code
_entity_poly.pdbx_strand_id
1 'polypeptide(L)'
;MIGEIFNSLYGDDSLTPVEIAKIGQYAENVYFGKPSGLLDQLSCAYGGIIGIDFENKTEPKVEPLSFDFADYDLEMVITDTRGCHADLTDEYAAVPPEMREIAHFYGKDNLREVDFNAFIKDM
;
A
#
# COMPACT_ATOMS: atom_id res chain seq x y z
N MET A 1 4.33 6.57 -12.24
CA MET A 1 4.86 7.53 -13.22
C MET A 1 5.53 6.84 -14.42
N ILE A 2 6.67 6.13 -14.29
CA ILE A 2 7.32 5.43 -15.44
C ILE A 2 6.36 4.44 -16.11
N GLY A 3 5.66 3.62 -15.33
CA GLY A 3 4.67 2.67 -15.85
C GLY A 3 3.56 3.33 -16.66
N GLU A 4 3.05 4.47 -16.21
CA GLU A 4 2.05 5.27 -16.93
C GLU A 4 2.58 5.79 -18.27
N ILE A 5 3.81 6.31 -18.26
CA ILE A 5 4.44 6.79 -19.49
C ILE A 5 4.58 5.66 -20.51
N PHE A 6 5.05 4.48 -20.09
CA PHE A 6 5.17 3.33 -21.00
C PHE A 6 3.82 2.80 -21.46
N ASN A 7 2.81 2.77 -20.56
CA ASN A 7 1.46 2.37 -20.92
C ASN A 7 0.87 3.28 -22.01
N SER A 8 1.03 4.59 -21.84
CA SER A 8 0.54 5.58 -22.82
C SER A 8 1.32 5.57 -24.13
N LEU A 9 2.66 5.40 -24.10
CA LEU A 9 3.48 5.45 -25.31
C LEU A 9 3.47 4.14 -26.12
N TYR A 10 3.31 3.01 -25.48
CA TYR A 10 3.52 1.68 -26.09
C TYR A 10 2.42 0.67 -25.80
N GLY A 11 1.54 0.96 -24.85
CA GLY A 11 0.51 0.05 -24.36
C GLY A 11 -0.91 0.44 -24.74
N ASP A 12 -1.09 1.50 -25.53
CA ASP A 12 -2.40 2.05 -25.92
C ASP A 12 -3.34 2.27 -24.71
N ASP A 13 -2.75 2.67 -23.56
CA ASP A 13 -3.45 2.86 -22.27
C ASP A 13 -4.25 1.64 -21.83
N SER A 14 -3.77 0.42 -22.18
CA SER A 14 -4.46 -0.84 -21.93
C SER A 14 -4.37 -1.33 -20.48
N LEU A 15 -3.35 -0.88 -19.71
CA LEU A 15 -3.15 -1.29 -18.33
C LEU A 15 -3.92 -0.38 -17.36
N THR A 16 -4.57 -0.99 -16.40
CA THR A 16 -5.22 -0.28 -15.29
C THR A 16 -4.20 0.23 -14.28
N PRO A 17 -4.52 1.26 -13.46
CA PRO A 17 -3.65 1.71 -12.37
C PRO A 17 -3.24 0.59 -11.40
N VAL A 18 -4.14 -0.36 -11.14
CA VAL A 18 -3.85 -1.53 -10.29
C VAL A 18 -2.78 -2.42 -10.92
N GLU A 19 -2.87 -2.68 -12.21
CA GLU A 19 -1.86 -3.49 -12.93
C GLU A 19 -0.50 -2.79 -12.96
N ILE A 20 -0.47 -1.49 -13.21
CA ILE A 20 0.76 -0.68 -13.17
C ILE A 20 1.38 -0.71 -11.78
N ALA A 21 0.57 -0.59 -10.72
CA ALA A 21 1.05 -0.69 -9.34
C ALA A 21 1.64 -2.07 -9.03
N LYS A 22 1.00 -3.15 -9.48
CA LYS A 22 1.51 -4.52 -9.33
C LYS A 22 2.83 -4.75 -10.06
N ILE A 23 2.97 -4.21 -11.26
CA ILE A 23 4.23 -4.26 -12.01
C ILE A 23 5.34 -3.56 -11.23
N GLY A 24 5.05 -2.38 -10.66
CA GLY A 24 5.99 -1.65 -9.81
C GLY A 24 6.41 -2.44 -8.57
N GLN A 25 5.46 -3.01 -7.86
CA GLN A 25 5.71 -3.88 -6.70
C GLN A 25 6.56 -5.10 -7.08
N TYR A 26 6.23 -5.76 -8.19
CA TYR A 26 7.00 -6.91 -8.68
C TYR A 26 8.46 -6.52 -8.96
N ALA A 27 8.67 -5.37 -9.58
CA ALA A 27 10.03 -4.88 -9.86
C ALA A 27 10.81 -4.64 -8.55
N GLU A 28 10.21 -4.04 -7.54
CA GLU A 28 10.86 -3.85 -6.24
C GLU A 28 11.16 -5.18 -5.54
N ASN A 29 10.19 -6.08 -5.47
CA ASN A 29 10.31 -7.31 -4.71
C ASN A 29 11.24 -8.33 -5.37
N VAL A 30 11.20 -8.44 -6.70
CA VAL A 30 11.93 -9.47 -7.43
C VAL A 30 13.30 -8.99 -7.91
N TYR A 31 13.39 -7.79 -8.49
CA TYR A 31 14.66 -7.30 -9.05
C TYR A 31 15.53 -6.59 -8.01
N PHE A 32 14.94 -5.83 -7.11
CA PHE A 32 15.68 -5.15 -6.04
C PHE A 32 15.75 -5.97 -4.75
N GLY A 33 14.93 -7.01 -4.62
CA GLY A 33 14.89 -7.85 -3.40
C GLY A 33 14.36 -7.09 -2.17
N LYS A 34 13.68 -5.96 -2.37
CA LYS A 34 13.11 -5.16 -1.28
C LYS A 34 11.67 -5.61 -1.03
N PRO A 35 11.35 -6.18 0.15
CA PRO A 35 9.99 -6.56 0.48
C PRO A 35 9.13 -5.29 0.64
N SER A 36 8.28 -5.00 -0.33
CA SER A 36 7.35 -3.87 -0.28
C SER A 36 5.91 -4.34 -0.41
N GLY A 37 5.00 -3.64 0.28
CA GLY A 37 3.56 -3.75 0.08
C GLY A 37 3.13 -3.11 -1.23
N LEU A 38 1.83 -3.04 -1.47
CA LEU A 38 1.25 -2.46 -2.69
C LEU A 38 0.71 -1.04 -2.49
N LEU A 39 0.73 -0.52 -1.25
CA LEU A 39 0.13 0.75 -0.88
C LEU A 39 0.72 1.93 -1.67
N ASP A 40 2.05 2.06 -1.64
CA ASP A 40 2.75 3.18 -2.24
C ASP A 40 2.58 3.20 -3.75
N GLN A 41 2.67 2.03 -4.39
CA GLN A 41 2.52 1.89 -5.83
C GLN A 41 1.10 2.22 -6.28
N LEU A 42 0.06 1.80 -5.52
CA LEU A 42 -1.33 2.17 -5.81
C LEU A 42 -1.55 3.66 -5.63
N SER A 43 -1.06 4.24 -4.55
CA SER A 43 -1.18 5.67 -4.29
C SER A 43 -0.52 6.51 -5.40
N CYS A 44 0.65 6.08 -5.88
CA CYS A 44 1.33 6.74 -6.99
C CYS A 44 0.64 6.54 -8.35
N ALA A 45 -0.03 5.40 -8.57
CA ALA A 45 -0.71 5.12 -9.83
C ALA A 45 -2.05 5.87 -9.93
N TYR A 46 -2.80 5.96 -8.83
CA TYR A 46 -4.07 6.67 -8.80
C TYR A 46 -3.92 8.18 -8.64
N GLY A 47 -2.95 8.61 -7.84
CA GLY A 47 -2.82 10.01 -7.44
C GLY A 47 -3.95 10.47 -6.49
N GLY A 48 -3.84 11.70 -5.99
CA GLY A 48 -4.82 12.27 -5.07
C GLY A 48 -4.91 11.53 -3.73
N ILE A 49 -6.09 11.54 -3.13
CA ILE A 49 -6.38 10.81 -1.89
C ILE A 49 -7.22 9.60 -2.24
N ILE A 50 -6.80 8.43 -1.78
CA ILE A 50 -7.50 7.16 -2.03
C ILE A 50 -7.68 6.37 -0.75
N GLY A 51 -8.80 5.68 -0.63
CA GLY A 51 -9.01 4.59 0.31
C GLY A 51 -8.67 3.26 -0.36
N ILE A 52 -7.97 2.37 0.35
CA ILE A 52 -7.62 1.05 -0.18
C ILE A 52 -8.04 -0.02 0.81
N ASP A 53 -8.82 -0.99 0.36
CA ASP A 53 -9.14 -2.20 1.13
C ASP A 53 -8.40 -3.40 0.52
N PHE A 54 -7.52 -4.01 1.32
CA PHE A 54 -6.73 -5.18 0.97
C PHE A 54 -7.37 -6.50 1.42
N GLU A 55 -8.67 -6.57 1.64
CA GLU A 55 -9.36 -7.83 1.92
C GLU A 55 -9.05 -8.87 0.83
N ASN A 56 -9.11 -8.46 -0.43
CA ASN A 56 -8.58 -9.25 -1.54
C ASN A 56 -7.22 -8.68 -1.97
N LYS A 57 -6.13 -9.37 -1.60
CA LYS A 57 -4.76 -8.93 -1.92
C LYS A 57 -4.43 -8.96 -3.41
N THR A 58 -5.11 -9.82 -4.17
CA THR A 58 -4.89 -9.90 -5.62
C THR A 58 -5.66 -8.84 -6.38
N GLU A 59 -6.78 -8.39 -5.84
CA GLU A 59 -7.62 -7.34 -6.42
C GLU A 59 -8.08 -6.38 -5.32
N PRO A 60 -7.19 -5.50 -4.85
CA PRO A 60 -7.54 -4.52 -3.82
C PRO A 60 -8.63 -3.59 -4.32
N LYS A 61 -9.59 -3.30 -3.44
CA LYS A 61 -10.60 -2.30 -3.73
C LYS A 61 -9.99 -0.91 -3.49
N VAL A 62 -9.95 -0.10 -4.54
CA VAL A 62 -9.44 1.28 -4.47
C VAL A 62 -10.58 2.25 -4.69
N GLU A 63 -10.72 3.20 -3.79
CA GLU A 63 -11.79 4.21 -3.80
C GLU A 63 -11.18 5.61 -3.75
N PRO A 64 -11.23 6.37 -4.86
CA PRO A 64 -10.81 7.76 -4.86
C PRO A 64 -11.70 8.60 -3.93
N LEU A 65 -11.07 9.42 -3.09
CA LEU A 65 -11.74 10.29 -2.15
C LEU A 65 -11.60 11.75 -2.60
N SER A 66 -12.72 12.44 -2.71
CA SER A 66 -12.72 13.89 -2.96
C SER A 66 -12.58 14.61 -1.62
N PHE A 67 -11.39 15.16 -1.37
CA PHE A 67 -11.10 15.93 -0.18
C PHE A 67 -10.15 17.07 -0.54
N ASP A 68 -10.55 18.29 -0.22
CA ASP A 68 -9.71 19.49 -0.34
C ASP A 68 -9.34 19.98 1.06
N PHE A 69 -8.05 20.04 1.35
CA PHE A 69 -7.55 20.54 2.64
C PHE A 69 -7.96 22.00 2.88
N ALA A 70 -8.07 22.80 1.80
CA ALA A 70 -8.45 24.20 1.90
C ALA A 70 -9.89 24.41 2.41
N ASP A 71 -10.80 23.48 2.13
CA ASP A 71 -12.18 23.52 2.64
C ASP A 71 -12.29 23.42 4.16
N TYR A 72 -11.22 22.96 4.80
CA TYR A 72 -11.14 22.75 6.25
C TYR A 72 -10.08 23.62 6.93
N ASP A 73 -9.57 24.66 6.26
CA ASP A 73 -8.46 25.51 6.73
C ASP A 73 -7.22 24.68 7.14
N LEU A 74 -6.93 23.59 6.43
CA LEU A 74 -5.80 22.70 6.67
C LEU A 74 -4.77 22.84 5.56
N GLU A 75 -3.49 22.65 5.92
CA GLU A 75 -2.38 22.58 4.99
C GLU A 75 -1.56 21.31 5.25
N MET A 76 -1.09 20.67 4.16
CA MET A 76 -0.18 19.53 4.26
C MET A 76 1.26 20.03 4.31
N VAL A 77 1.97 19.70 5.38
CA VAL A 77 3.38 20.05 5.56
C VAL A 77 4.24 18.80 5.55
N ILE A 78 5.26 18.78 4.70
CA ILE A 78 6.26 17.71 4.64
C ILE A 78 7.55 18.23 5.25
N THR A 79 8.02 17.57 6.31
CA THR A 79 9.28 17.91 6.99
C THR A 79 10.30 16.81 6.71
N ASP A 80 11.43 17.19 6.11
CA ASP A 80 12.57 16.28 5.95
C ASP A 80 13.26 16.08 7.31
N THR A 81 13.16 14.88 7.86
CA THR A 81 13.83 14.51 9.12
C THR A 81 15.29 14.13 8.95
N ARG A 82 15.81 14.13 7.70
CA ARG A 82 17.17 13.69 7.32
C ARG A 82 17.51 12.26 7.77
N GLY A 83 16.50 11.45 8.09
CA GLY A 83 16.64 10.04 8.40
C GLY A 83 16.78 9.20 7.12
N CYS A 84 17.49 8.07 7.21
CA CYS A 84 17.57 7.08 6.15
C CYS A 84 16.82 5.81 6.58
N HIS A 85 15.90 5.32 5.75
CA HIS A 85 15.17 4.07 5.99
C HIS A 85 15.97 2.82 5.56
N ALA A 86 17.14 2.99 4.95
CA ALA A 86 17.94 1.86 4.44
C ALA A 86 18.37 0.89 5.53
N ASP A 87 18.56 1.39 6.76
CA ASP A 87 19.01 0.58 7.91
C ASP A 87 17.86 -0.13 8.63
N LEU A 88 16.61 0.09 8.21
CA LEU A 88 15.39 -0.47 8.84
C LEU A 88 14.72 -1.56 7.99
N THR A 89 15.43 -2.14 7.03
CA THR A 89 14.86 -3.13 6.10
C THR A 89 14.39 -4.38 6.83
N ASP A 90 15.13 -4.83 7.84
CA ASP A 90 14.80 -6.05 8.60
C ASP A 90 13.56 -5.84 9.46
N GLU A 91 13.41 -4.68 10.09
CA GLU A 91 12.23 -4.30 10.88
C GLU A 91 10.99 -4.20 9.98
N TYR A 92 11.11 -3.58 8.82
CA TYR A 92 9.99 -3.55 7.84
C TYR A 92 9.62 -4.95 7.34
N ALA A 93 10.61 -5.81 7.11
CA ALA A 93 10.37 -7.18 6.68
C ALA A 93 9.73 -8.06 7.77
N ALA A 94 9.90 -7.70 9.05
CA ALA A 94 9.30 -8.41 10.18
C ALA A 94 7.80 -8.13 10.33
N VAL A 95 7.32 -6.94 9.98
CA VAL A 95 5.93 -6.54 10.18
C VAL A 95 4.90 -7.52 9.58
N PRO A 96 4.98 -7.95 8.30
CA PRO A 96 4.00 -8.88 7.75
C PRO A 96 3.98 -10.27 8.40
N PRO A 97 5.12 -10.90 8.78
CA PRO A 97 5.11 -12.13 9.57
C PRO A 97 4.43 -11.96 10.93
N GLU A 98 4.75 -10.90 11.67
CA GLU A 98 4.17 -10.60 12.98
C GLU A 98 2.65 -10.40 12.89
N MET A 99 2.19 -9.64 11.88
CA MET A 99 0.75 -9.49 11.62
C MET A 99 0.06 -10.82 11.33
N ARG A 100 0.71 -11.74 10.61
CA ARG A 100 0.17 -13.08 10.34
C ARG A 100 0.13 -13.94 11.60
N GLU A 101 1.13 -13.85 12.46
CA GLU A 101 1.15 -14.57 13.73
C GLU A 101 -0.07 -14.20 14.59
N ILE A 102 -0.36 -12.91 14.69
CA ILE A 102 -1.55 -12.43 15.39
C ILE A 102 -2.84 -12.92 14.71
N ALA A 103 -2.93 -12.85 13.38
CA ALA A 103 -4.10 -13.35 12.66
C ALA A 103 -4.32 -14.85 12.89
N HIS A 104 -3.27 -15.65 12.86
CA HIS A 104 -3.32 -17.09 13.12
C HIS A 104 -3.78 -17.40 14.55
N PHE A 105 -3.45 -16.59 15.55
CA PHE A 105 -3.97 -16.74 16.90
C PHE A 105 -5.51 -16.72 16.93
N TYR A 106 -6.13 -15.91 16.05
CA TYR A 106 -7.59 -15.86 15.86
C TYR A 106 -8.11 -16.84 14.80
N GLY A 107 -7.29 -17.77 14.31
CA GLY A 107 -7.67 -18.74 13.29
C GLY A 107 -7.94 -18.10 11.90
N LYS A 108 -7.27 -17.00 11.60
CA LYS A 108 -7.38 -16.24 10.35
C LYS A 108 -6.03 -16.17 9.62
N ASP A 109 -6.07 -15.95 8.32
CA ASP A 109 -4.87 -15.80 7.51
C ASP A 109 -4.35 -14.35 7.50
N ASN A 110 -5.23 -13.38 7.70
CA ASN A 110 -4.91 -11.96 7.70
C ASN A 110 -5.61 -11.22 8.82
N LEU A 111 -4.98 -10.18 9.38
CA LEU A 111 -5.57 -9.33 10.42
C LEU A 111 -6.89 -8.68 9.98
N ARG A 112 -7.06 -8.38 8.70
CA ARG A 112 -8.30 -7.82 8.14
C ARG A 112 -9.53 -8.71 8.39
N GLU A 113 -9.34 -10.01 8.54
CA GLU A 113 -10.39 -10.99 8.76
C GLU A 113 -10.74 -11.19 10.26
N VAL A 114 -9.92 -10.65 11.15
CA VAL A 114 -10.12 -10.75 12.60
C VAL A 114 -11.24 -9.80 13.03
N ASP A 115 -12.17 -10.29 13.86
CA ASP A 115 -13.20 -9.45 14.44
C ASP A 115 -12.58 -8.39 15.36
N PHE A 116 -12.86 -7.13 15.07
CA PHE A 116 -12.27 -6.00 15.79
C PHE A 116 -12.60 -6.00 17.28
N ASN A 117 -13.83 -6.39 17.64
CA ASN A 117 -14.25 -6.40 19.05
C ASN A 117 -13.59 -7.53 19.83
N ALA A 118 -13.38 -8.69 19.18
CA ALA A 118 -12.60 -9.77 19.78
C ALA A 118 -11.15 -9.34 20.01
N PHE A 119 -10.53 -8.71 19.02
CA PHE A 119 -9.16 -8.21 19.12
C PHE A 119 -8.99 -7.20 20.27
N ILE A 120 -9.87 -6.19 20.36
CA ILE A 120 -9.80 -5.17 21.43
C ILE A 120 -10.02 -5.75 22.82
N LYS A 121 -10.82 -6.83 22.93
CA LYS A 121 -11.08 -7.46 24.22
C LYS A 121 -9.87 -8.21 24.79
N ASP A 122 -9.01 -8.70 23.90
CA ASP A 122 -7.84 -9.49 24.27
C ASP A 122 -6.57 -8.63 24.46
N MET A 123 -6.63 -7.32 24.11
CA MET A 123 -5.60 -6.31 24.38
C MET A 123 -5.66 -5.81 25.83
#